data_1541a9ee7717691934c13477c4a715ae
#
_entry.id   1541a9ee7717691934c13477c4a715ae
#
_cell.length_a   1.000
_cell.length_b   1.000
_cell.length_c   1.000
_cell.angle_alpha   90.00
_cell.angle_beta   90.00
_cell.angle_gamma   90.00
#
_symmetry.space_group_name_H-M   'P 1'
#
loop_
_entity.id
_entity.type
_entity.pdbx_description
1 polymer ?
#
loop_
_entity_poly.entity_id
_entity_poly.type
_entity_poly.pdbx_seq_one_letter_code
_entity_poly.pdbx_strand_id
1 'polypeptide(L)'
;RDPNRPSSVDPGLPTKGTGKYEWRGFLPAMAHMHGKDNKSGFMTNWNNGAAHGFGAADDEWNKNGSVGRINLLNFNLKRLKKKGRWSPATIASSMNAAATQDVRAIVMLPLLDKLLRGTTAPSPLAQQMLDLMNQWRQHGGNRLDLNNDGLIDYPGAAIMDAAYPNIVDNELAARLGQTLLPQLDNLSSRFDAPPGGQYSGWYQYFDRDIRGLLHGKGKKKGRLADQFNLTYCGKGHLSLCRSEIWNAIQAAGNQLANQQGPDPSAWRASATAEEIHFSPLPLLTMRYTNRPSGIQQVISFK
;
A
#
# COMPACT_ATOMS: atom_id res chain seq x y z
N ARG A 1 -9.38 -21.40 -17.02
CA ARG A 1 -9.31 -21.13 -18.47
C ARG A 1 -8.40 -22.18 -19.16
N ASP A 2 -8.55 -22.36 -20.48
CA ASP A 2 -7.75 -23.34 -21.23
C ASP A 2 -6.25 -23.01 -21.13
N PRO A 3 -5.40 -23.89 -20.56
CA PRO A 3 -3.98 -23.65 -20.47
C PRO A 3 -3.28 -23.63 -21.85
N ASN A 4 -3.94 -24.21 -22.88
CA ASN A 4 -3.41 -24.28 -24.24
C ASN A 4 -3.84 -23.11 -25.13
N ARG A 5 -4.45 -22.07 -24.56
CA ARG A 5 -4.80 -20.88 -25.34
C ARG A 5 -3.53 -20.20 -25.88
N PRO A 6 -3.58 -19.61 -27.07
CA PRO A 6 -2.49 -18.79 -27.57
C PRO A 6 -2.16 -17.63 -26.63
N SER A 7 -0.91 -17.23 -26.56
CA SER A 7 -0.47 -16.07 -25.76
C SER A 7 -1.12 -14.74 -26.19
N SER A 8 -1.63 -14.67 -27.42
CA SER A 8 -2.39 -13.53 -27.93
C SER A 8 -3.81 -13.44 -27.38
N VAL A 9 -4.31 -14.48 -26.71
CA VAL A 9 -5.61 -14.47 -26.05
C VAL A 9 -5.43 -14.09 -24.60
N ASP A 10 -5.67 -12.83 -24.30
CA ASP A 10 -5.55 -12.28 -22.96
C ASP A 10 -6.57 -12.93 -22.00
N PRO A 11 -6.11 -13.49 -20.86
CA PRO A 11 -7.00 -14.09 -19.89
C PRO A 11 -7.88 -13.06 -19.13
N GLY A 12 -7.49 -11.79 -19.11
CA GLY A 12 -8.22 -10.70 -18.46
C GLY A 12 -9.34 -10.12 -19.32
N LEU A 13 -9.33 -10.37 -20.62
CA LEU A 13 -10.32 -9.84 -21.55
C LEU A 13 -11.41 -10.86 -21.91
N PRO A 14 -12.61 -10.39 -22.27
CA PRO A 14 -13.65 -11.26 -22.84
C PRO A 14 -13.13 -11.96 -24.09
N THR A 15 -13.38 -13.26 -24.20
CA THR A 15 -13.06 -14.04 -25.39
C THR A 15 -14.31 -14.22 -26.24
N LYS A 16 -14.13 -14.42 -27.56
CA LYS A 16 -15.25 -14.73 -28.44
C LYS A 16 -15.87 -16.07 -28.02
N GLY A 17 -17.18 -16.12 -27.83
CA GLY A 17 -17.97 -17.31 -27.45
C GLY A 17 -18.12 -18.31 -28.60
N THR A 18 -16.99 -18.79 -29.13
CA THR A 18 -16.94 -19.75 -30.26
C THR A 18 -16.72 -21.19 -29.81
N GLY A 19 -16.69 -21.45 -28.51
CA GLY A 19 -16.32 -22.75 -27.94
C GLY A 19 -14.81 -23.06 -27.94
N LYS A 20 -14.00 -22.20 -28.58
CA LYS A 20 -12.58 -22.49 -28.81
C LYS A 20 -11.70 -22.30 -27.56
N TYR A 21 -12.06 -21.35 -26.69
CA TYR A 21 -11.30 -20.99 -25.48
C TYR A 21 -12.17 -20.97 -24.21
N GLU A 22 -13.20 -21.79 -24.24
CA GLU A 22 -14.15 -21.90 -23.16
C GLU A 22 -13.59 -22.62 -21.92
N TRP A 23 -14.35 -22.62 -20.86
CA TRP A 23 -14.05 -23.38 -19.67
C TRP A 23 -14.04 -24.89 -19.98
N ARG A 24 -13.01 -25.59 -19.54
CA ARG A 24 -12.86 -27.03 -19.71
C ARG A 24 -13.10 -27.83 -18.42
N GLY A 25 -14.02 -27.37 -17.58
CA GLY A 25 -14.34 -27.98 -16.32
C GLY A 25 -13.71 -27.24 -15.12
N PHE A 26 -13.63 -27.92 -14.00
CA PHE A 26 -13.14 -27.37 -12.73
C PHE A 26 -11.80 -28.01 -12.36
N LEU A 27 -10.95 -27.22 -11.73
CA LEU A 27 -9.75 -27.77 -11.12
C LEU A 27 -10.15 -28.68 -9.93
N PRO A 28 -9.47 -29.80 -9.72
CA PRO A 28 -9.68 -30.60 -8.52
C PRO A 28 -9.35 -29.80 -7.27
N ALA A 29 -10.04 -30.05 -6.17
CA ALA A 29 -9.90 -29.29 -4.92
C ALA A 29 -8.45 -29.15 -4.46
N MET A 30 -7.63 -30.18 -4.63
CA MET A 30 -6.22 -30.18 -4.26
C MET A 30 -5.34 -29.31 -5.15
N ALA A 31 -5.80 -28.91 -6.34
CA ALA A 31 -5.10 -27.98 -7.21
C ALA A 31 -5.36 -26.51 -6.83
N HIS A 32 -6.33 -26.24 -5.99
CA HIS A 32 -6.56 -24.94 -5.40
C HIS A 32 -5.60 -24.72 -4.24
N MET A 33 -5.25 -23.45 -3.99
CA MET A 33 -4.49 -23.13 -2.80
C MET A 33 -5.31 -23.48 -1.54
N HIS A 34 -4.72 -24.22 -0.65
CA HIS A 34 -5.33 -24.60 0.62
C HIS A 34 -4.30 -24.49 1.73
N GLY A 35 -4.77 -24.31 2.95
CA GLY A 35 -3.94 -24.27 4.16
C GLY A 35 -4.66 -24.90 5.32
N LYS A 36 -3.94 -25.71 6.08
CA LYS A 36 -4.41 -26.33 7.30
C LYS A 36 -3.31 -26.19 8.36
N ASP A 37 -3.70 -25.86 9.58
CA ASP A 37 -2.82 -25.83 10.75
C ASP A 37 -1.51 -25.05 10.54
N ASN A 38 -1.62 -23.87 9.91
CA ASN A 38 -0.44 -23.12 9.58
C ASN A 38 0.26 -22.56 10.84
N LYS A 39 1.58 -22.43 10.79
CA LYS A 39 2.43 -21.97 11.91
C LYS A 39 2.11 -20.55 12.39
N SER A 40 1.46 -19.73 11.56
CA SER A 40 1.03 -18.39 11.94
C SER A 40 -0.12 -18.40 12.94
N GLY A 41 -0.93 -19.48 12.95
CA GLY A 41 -2.13 -19.59 13.76
C GLY A 41 -3.32 -18.77 13.25
N PHE A 42 -3.18 -18.14 12.07
CA PHE A 42 -4.27 -17.43 11.38
C PHE A 42 -4.04 -17.44 9.88
N MET A 43 -5.12 -17.24 9.14
CA MET A 43 -5.11 -17.00 7.70
C MET A 43 -5.86 -15.71 7.41
N THR A 44 -5.40 -14.97 6.41
CA THR A 44 -5.98 -13.70 6.01
C THR A 44 -6.20 -13.66 4.51
N ASN A 45 -7.28 -13.03 4.11
CA ASN A 45 -7.56 -12.70 2.72
C ASN A 45 -8.20 -11.30 2.66
N TRP A 46 -7.77 -10.51 1.73
CA TRP A 46 -8.35 -9.19 1.42
C TRP A 46 -8.19 -8.89 -0.07
N ASN A 47 -8.70 -9.78 -0.91
CA ASN A 47 -8.60 -9.78 -2.38
C ASN A 47 -7.16 -9.91 -2.93
N ASN A 48 -6.20 -10.26 -2.08
CA ASN A 48 -4.80 -10.40 -2.49
C ASN A 48 -4.54 -11.74 -3.17
N GLY A 49 -3.47 -11.81 -3.94
CA GLY A 49 -2.91 -13.07 -4.40
C GLY A 49 -2.62 -14.00 -3.21
N ALA A 50 -3.19 -15.18 -3.24
CA ALA A 50 -3.18 -16.08 -2.08
C ALA A 50 -1.81 -16.72 -1.86
N ALA A 51 -1.07 -17.01 -2.95
CA ALA A 51 0.30 -17.51 -2.94
C ALA A 51 0.99 -17.22 -4.28
N HIS A 52 2.30 -17.49 -4.34
CA HIS A 52 3.05 -17.41 -5.59
C HIS A 52 2.42 -18.31 -6.67
N GLY A 53 2.17 -17.76 -7.84
CA GLY A 53 1.51 -18.45 -8.95
C GLY A 53 -0.02 -18.48 -8.90
N PHE A 54 -0.64 -17.91 -7.85
CA PHE A 54 -2.08 -17.73 -7.77
C PHE A 54 -2.41 -16.24 -7.84
N GLY A 55 -3.38 -15.89 -8.67
CA GLY A 55 -3.83 -14.53 -8.82
C GLY A 55 -4.61 -14.01 -7.61
N ALA A 56 -4.85 -12.72 -7.58
CA ALA A 56 -5.81 -12.11 -6.68
C ALA A 56 -7.25 -12.38 -7.15
N ALA A 57 -8.23 -12.22 -6.26
CA ALA A 57 -9.64 -12.40 -6.61
C ALA A 57 -10.12 -11.41 -7.69
N ASP A 58 -9.52 -10.22 -7.70
CA ASP A 58 -9.81 -9.12 -8.61
C ASP A 58 -8.68 -8.94 -9.65
N ASP A 59 -8.12 -10.02 -10.17
CA ASP A 59 -7.10 -9.98 -11.22
C ASP A 59 -7.68 -9.40 -12.52
N GLU A 60 -8.03 -8.14 -12.46
CA GLU A 60 -8.11 -7.34 -13.66
C GLU A 60 -6.70 -6.91 -14.04
N TRP A 61 -6.36 -7.22 -15.25
CA TRP A 61 -5.02 -7.16 -15.84
C TRP A 61 -4.25 -5.87 -15.61
N ASN A 62 -4.91 -4.75 -15.40
CA ASN A 62 -4.30 -3.43 -15.38
C ASN A 62 -4.57 -2.62 -14.11
N LYS A 63 -5.49 -3.04 -13.26
CA LYS A 63 -6.02 -2.14 -12.23
C LYS A 63 -5.63 -2.52 -10.82
N ASN A 64 -5.46 -3.81 -10.58
CA ASN A 64 -5.25 -4.29 -9.24
C ASN A 64 -4.03 -5.17 -9.22
N GLY A 65 -2.88 -4.56 -9.17
CA GLY A 65 -1.71 -5.25 -8.68
C GLY A 65 -2.04 -5.93 -7.35
N SER A 66 -1.12 -6.65 -6.76
CA SER A 66 -1.41 -7.32 -5.50
C SER A 66 -1.93 -6.30 -4.48
N VAL A 67 -3.07 -6.58 -3.91
CA VAL A 67 -3.72 -5.70 -2.95
C VAL A 67 -2.93 -5.71 -1.65
N GLY A 68 -2.11 -4.69 -1.46
CA GLY A 68 -1.18 -4.64 -0.32
C GLY A 68 -1.83 -4.39 1.02
N ARG A 69 -3.09 -3.98 1.06
CA ARG A 69 -3.85 -3.76 2.30
C ARG A 69 -3.92 -4.99 3.22
N ILE A 70 -3.77 -6.22 2.68
CA ILE A 70 -3.64 -7.43 3.48
C ILE A 70 -2.50 -7.35 4.50
N ASN A 71 -1.47 -6.54 4.23
CA ASN A 71 -0.37 -6.32 5.15
C ASN A 71 -0.82 -5.63 6.43
N LEU A 72 -1.87 -4.82 6.39
CA LEU A 72 -2.45 -4.16 7.55
C LEU A 72 -3.11 -5.17 8.48
N LEU A 73 -3.92 -6.11 7.95
CA LEU A 73 -4.47 -7.22 8.73
C LEU A 73 -3.35 -8.06 9.33
N ASN A 74 -2.39 -8.47 8.53
CA ASN A 74 -1.26 -9.28 8.98
C ASN A 74 -0.44 -8.57 10.07
N PHE A 75 -0.25 -7.26 9.95
CA PHE A 75 0.45 -6.45 10.95
C PHE A 75 -0.30 -6.48 12.29
N ASN A 76 -1.60 -6.20 12.28
CA ASN A 76 -2.42 -6.15 13.49
C ASN A 76 -2.57 -7.55 14.13
N LEU A 77 -2.82 -8.60 13.35
CA LEU A 77 -2.95 -9.96 13.86
C LEU A 77 -1.64 -10.53 14.42
N LYS A 78 -0.50 -10.21 13.81
CA LYS A 78 0.81 -10.56 14.37
C LYS A 78 1.06 -9.88 15.72
N ARG A 79 0.64 -8.62 15.87
CA ARG A 79 0.72 -7.91 17.17
C ARG A 79 -0.21 -8.54 18.20
N LEU A 80 -1.43 -8.90 17.82
CA LEU A 80 -2.39 -9.58 18.68
C LEU A 80 -1.85 -10.92 19.15
N LYS A 81 -1.29 -11.72 18.23
CA LYS A 81 -0.64 -13.01 18.54
C LYS A 81 0.45 -12.87 19.58
N LYS A 82 1.32 -11.87 19.46
CA LYS A 82 2.38 -11.60 20.45
C LYS A 82 1.83 -11.29 21.85
N LYS A 83 0.64 -10.71 21.94
CA LYS A 83 -0.01 -10.40 23.21
C LYS A 83 -0.79 -11.58 23.81
N GLY A 84 -0.96 -12.67 23.05
CA GLY A 84 -1.67 -13.87 23.50
C GLY A 84 -3.16 -13.67 23.78
N ARG A 85 -3.79 -12.65 23.23
CA ARG A 85 -5.15 -12.21 23.59
C ARG A 85 -6.14 -12.35 22.42
N TRP A 86 -6.45 -13.57 22.05
CA TRP A 86 -7.48 -13.84 21.03
C TRP A 86 -8.88 -13.81 21.64
N SER A 87 -9.75 -12.95 21.12
CA SER A 87 -11.17 -12.93 21.43
C SER A 87 -11.92 -12.27 20.24
N PRO A 88 -13.23 -12.45 20.10
CA PRO A 88 -14.01 -11.75 19.09
C PRO A 88 -13.78 -10.24 19.11
N ALA A 89 -13.75 -9.63 20.29
CA ALA A 89 -13.50 -8.19 20.43
C ALA A 89 -12.12 -7.75 19.95
N THR A 90 -11.06 -8.51 20.26
CA THR A 90 -9.70 -8.16 19.84
C THR A 90 -9.47 -8.40 18.33
N ILE A 91 -10.18 -9.36 17.74
CA ILE A 91 -10.19 -9.58 16.29
C ILE A 91 -10.91 -8.41 15.61
N ALA A 92 -12.10 -8.02 16.07
CA ALA A 92 -12.84 -6.87 15.56
C ALA A 92 -12.00 -5.58 15.65
N SER A 93 -11.34 -5.34 16.78
CA SER A 93 -10.44 -4.20 16.94
C SER A 93 -9.27 -4.22 15.95
N SER A 94 -8.73 -5.40 15.64
CA SER A 94 -7.66 -5.55 14.64
C SER A 94 -8.15 -5.27 13.23
N MET A 95 -9.38 -5.65 12.90
CA MET A 95 -10.03 -5.34 11.63
C MET A 95 -10.28 -3.84 11.49
N ASN A 96 -10.81 -3.19 12.54
CA ASN A 96 -11.03 -1.75 12.57
C ASN A 96 -9.72 -0.96 12.41
N ALA A 97 -8.67 -1.36 13.11
CA ALA A 97 -7.35 -0.75 12.95
C ALA A 97 -6.85 -0.89 11.51
N ALA A 98 -6.96 -2.06 10.91
CA ALA A 98 -6.57 -2.27 9.51
C ALA A 98 -7.43 -1.43 8.54
N ALA A 99 -8.71 -1.24 8.82
CA ALA A 99 -9.62 -0.47 7.99
C ALA A 99 -9.29 1.04 7.98
N THR A 100 -8.72 1.57 9.04
CA THR A 100 -8.41 3.00 9.19
C THR A 100 -6.93 3.36 8.97
N GLN A 101 -6.05 2.37 8.89
CA GLN A 101 -4.61 2.59 8.69
C GLN A 101 -4.26 2.91 7.24
N ASP A 102 -3.31 3.79 7.06
CA ASP A 102 -2.67 4.03 5.76
C ASP A 102 -1.58 2.98 5.52
N VAL A 103 -1.69 2.26 4.40
CA VAL A 103 -0.72 1.22 4.04
C VAL A 103 0.69 1.78 3.85
N ARG A 104 0.81 3.04 3.40
CA ARG A 104 2.10 3.71 3.23
C ARG A 104 2.79 3.93 4.56
N ALA A 105 2.03 4.27 5.62
CA ALA A 105 2.56 4.42 6.98
C ALA A 105 3.11 3.10 7.54
N ILE A 106 2.43 1.98 7.28
CA ILE A 106 2.75 0.69 7.89
C ILE A 106 3.78 -0.09 7.08
N VAL A 107 3.74 0.00 5.75
CA VAL A 107 4.60 -0.80 4.87
C VAL A 107 5.75 0.02 4.30
N MET A 108 5.48 1.19 3.74
CA MET A 108 6.47 1.98 3.02
C MET A 108 7.35 2.83 3.95
N LEU A 109 6.76 3.55 4.90
CA LEU A 109 7.48 4.50 5.74
C LEU A 109 8.63 3.87 6.57
N PRO A 110 8.51 2.64 7.12
CA PRO A 110 9.63 1.97 7.77
C PRO A 110 10.84 1.76 6.86
N LEU A 111 10.58 1.57 5.57
CA LEU A 111 11.63 1.36 4.58
C LEU A 111 12.25 2.69 4.15
N LEU A 112 11.42 3.73 4.01
CA LEU A 112 11.84 5.10 3.77
C LEU A 112 12.76 5.59 4.90
N ASP A 113 12.36 5.42 6.15
CA ASP A 113 13.18 5.73 7.33
C ASP A 113 14.52 4.99 7.31
N LYS A 114 14.51 3.70 6.97
CA LYS A 114 15.73 2.91 6.84
C LYS A 114 16.65 3.42 5.72
N LEU A 115 16.07 3.83 4.58
CA LEU A 115 16.82 4.37 3.45
C LEU A 115 17.53 5.66 3.83
N LEU A 116 16.84 6.56 4.52
CA LEU A 116 17.32 7.90 4.84
C LEU A 116 18.14 7.97 6.12
N ARG A 117 18.15 6.91 6.92
CA ARG A 117 18.88 6.86 8.20
C ARG A 117 20.38 7.13 8.02
N GLY A 118 20.91 8.03 8.84
CA GLY A 118 22.31 8.41 8.81
C GLY A 118 22.71 9.29 7.62
N THR A 119 21.72 9.87 6.94
CA THR A 119 21.95 10.92 5.94
C THR A 119 21.47 12.27 6.49
N THR A 120 22.00 13.35 5.94
CA THR A 120 21.58 14.71 6.28
C THR A 120 20.42 15.13 5.38
N ALA A 121 19.33 15.59 5.98
CA ALA A 121 18.21 16.19 5.24
C ALA A 121 18.66 17.50 4.57
N PRO A 122 18.09 17.85 3.40
CA PRO A 122 18.45 19.08 2.70
C PRO A 122 18.05 20.36 3.45
N SER A 123 17.10 20.25 4.37
CA SER A 123 16.66 21.35 5.22
C SER A 123 16.06 20.85 6.54
N PRO A 124 15.95 21.73 7.57
CA PRO A 124 15.22 21.42 8.78
C PRO A 124 13.77 21.01 8.53
N LEU A 125 13.12 21.63 7.54
CA LEU A 125 11.76 21.32 7.13
C LEU A 125 11.62 19.86 6.68
N ALA A 126 12.48 19.39 5.79
CA ALA A 126 12.44 18.01 5.30
C ALA A 126 12.66 17.00 6.43
N GLN A 127 13.57 17.30 7.37
CA GLN A 127 13.78 16.45 8.55
C GLN A 127 12.53 16.42 9.44
N GLN A 128 11.95 17.56 9.73
CA GLN A 128 10.74 17.65 10.54
C GLN A 128 9.57 16.90 9.92
N MET A 129 9.41 16.94 8.59
CA MET A 129 8.41 16.17 7.89
C MET A 129 8.60 14.66 8.07
N LEU A 130 9.82 14.16 7.94
CA LEU A 130 10.11 12.74 8.17
C LEU A 130 9.81 12.35 9.62
N ASP A 131 10.14 13.20 10.58
CA ASP A 131 9.88 12.96 12.00
C ASP A 131 8.38 12.93 12.30
N LEU A 132 7.58 13.85 11.73
CA LEU A 132 6.13 13.87 11.87
C LEU A 132 5.45 12.66 11.22
N MET A 133 5.92 12.22 10.06
CA MET A 133 5.44 10.96 9.47
C MET A 133 5.75 9.76 10.36
N ASN A 134 6.95 9.69 10.95
CA ASN A 134 7.32 8.62 11.87
C ASN A 134 6.51 8.67 13.18
N GLN A 135 6.23 9.84 13.73
CA GLN A 135 5.32 9.99 14.87
C GLN A 135 3.92 9.48 14.55
N TRP A 136 3.35 9.88 13.41
CA TRP A 136 2.06 9.37 12.95
C TRP A 136 2.05 7.84 12.86
N ARG A 137 3.07 7.24 12.26
CA ARG A 137 3.22 5.78 12.19
C ARG A 137 3.28 5.13 13.58
N GLN A 138 4.01 5.72 14.53
CA GLN A 138 4.12 5.21 15.91
C GLN A 138 2.77 5.21 16.63
N HIS A 139 1.89 6.17 16.31
CA HIS A 139 0.51 6.25 16.80
C HIS A 139 -0.47 5.40 15.97
N GLY A 140 0.03 4.52 15.10
CA GLY A 140 -0.78 3.55 14.38
C GLY A 140 -0.94 3.83 12.89
N GLY A 141 -0.54 5.00 12.40
CA GLY A 141 -0.65 5.36 10.98
C GLY A 141 -2.10 5.42 10.49
N ASN A 142 -3.03 5.76 11.39
CA ASN A 142 -4.45 5.85 11.09
C ASN A 142 -4.79 7.21 10.46
N ARG A 143 -5.85 7.20 9.65
CA ARG A 143 -6.43 8.39 9.04
C ARG A 143 -7.78 8.67 9.70
N LEU A 144 -7.73 9.15 10.91
CA LEU A 144 -8.89 9.41 11.75
C LEU A 144 -9.01 10.91 12.05
N ASP A 145 -10.24 11.35 12.07
CA ASP A 145 -10.70 12.63 12.61
C ASP A 145 -11.51 12.32 13.87
N LEU A 146 -10.87 12.35 15.04
CA LEU A 146 -11.49 11.96 16.30
C LEU A 146 -12.24 13.13 16.97
N ASN A 147 -11.83 14.36 16.66
CA ASN A 147 -12.43 15.57 17.18
C ASN A 147 -13.61 16.09 16.32
N ASN A 148 -13.84 15.48 15.13
CA ASN A 148 -14.90 15.81 14.17
C ASN A 148 -14.80 17.25 13.59
N ASP A 149 -13.59 17.71 13.33
CA ASP A 149 -13.36 19.00 12.67
C ASP A 149 -13.25 18.91 11.14
N GLY A 150 -13.38 17.72 10.58
CA GLY A 150 -13.28 17.43 9.15
C GLY A 150 -11.85 17.23 8.66
N LEU A 151 -10.88 17.18 9.57
CA LEU A 151 -9.46 17.02 9.27
C LEU A 151 -8.89 15.75 9.92
N ILE A 152 -7.91 15.15 9.29
CA ILE A 152 -7.16 14.02 9.89
C ILE A 152 -6.28 14.56 11.02
N ASP A 153 -6.38 14.00 12.22
CA ASP A 153 -5.70 14.49 13.43
C ASP A 153 -4.19 14.66 13.33
N TYR A 154 -3.52 13.79 12.57
CA TYR A 154 -2.08 13.74 12.49
C TYR A 154 -1.53 14.41 11.22
N PRO A 155 -0.57 15.33 11.34
CA PRO A 155 0.03 16.00 10.19
C PRO A 155 0.78 15.04 9.26
N GLY A 156 1.27 13.90 9.76
CA GLY A 156 1.95 12.89 8.97
C GLY A 156 1.12 12.34 7.82
N ALA A 157 -0.21 12.35 7.91
CA ALA A 157 -1.10 11.96 6.82
C ALA A 157 -1.04 12.98 5.66
N ALA A 158 -1.18 14.27 5.94
CA ALA A 158 -1.07 15.34 4.95
C ALA A 158 0.33 15.36 4.29
N ILE A 159 1.37 15.19 5.11
CA ILE A 159 2.75 15.12 4.63
C ILE A 159 2.95 13.92 3.70
N MET A 160 2.44 12.74 4.06
CA MET A 160 2.52 11.55 3.23
C MET A 160 1.75 11.73 1.91
N ASP A 161 0.57 12.34 1.95
CA ASP A 161 -0.24 12.60 0.75
C ASP A 161 0.49 13.50 -0.26
N ALA A 162 1.19 14.52 0.23
CA ALA A 162 1.97 15.42 -0.62
C ALA A 162 3.33 14.81 -1.05
N ALA A 163 3.98 14.06 -0.17
CA ALA A 163 5.32 13.53 -0.46
C ALA A 163 5.28 12.29 -1.36
N TYR A 164 4.25 11.45 -1.23
CA TYR A 164 4.21 10.16 -1.92
C TYR A 164 4.26 10.26 -3.46
N PRO A 165 3.49 11.11 -4.13
CA PRO A 165 3.60 11.29 -5.57
C PRO A 165 5.00 11.69 -6.01
N ASN A 166 5.60 12.65 -5.31
CA ASN A 166 6.97 13.10 -5.60
C ASN A 166 8.02 11.98 -5.37
N ILE A 167 7.81 11.15 -4.35
CA ILE A 167 8.70 10.00 -4.08
C ILE A 167 8.62 8.98 -5.21
N VAL A 168 7.42 8.61 -5.67
CA VAL A 168 7.23 7.67 -6.78
C VAL A 168 7.81 8.21 -8.07
N ASP A 169 7.56 9.48 -8.36
CA ASP A 169 8.10 10.14 -9.55
C ASP A 169 9.64 10.16 -9.53
N ASN A 170 10.24 10.58 -8.43
CA ASN A 170 11.70 10.66 -8.32
C ASN A 170 12.36 9.27 -8.33
N GLU A 171 11.71 8.26 -7.75
CA GLU A 171 12.19 6.88 -7.83
C GLU A 171 12.29 6.39 -9.28
N LEU A 172 11.27 6.68 -10.08
CA LEU A 172 11.13 6.12 -11.42
C LEU A 172 11.76 6.98 -12.50
N ALA A 173 11.77 8.30 -12.34
CA ALA A 173 12.16 9.27 -13.36
C ALA A 173 13.59 9.06 -13.89
N ALA A 174 14.52 8.70 -13.02
CA ALA A 174 15.92 8.48 -13.40
C ALA A 174 16.12 7.40 -14.48
N ARG A 175 15.21 6.43 -14.55
CA ARG A 175 15.25 5.34 -15.53
C ARG A 175 14.24 5.52 -16.66
N LEU A 176 13.05 5.97 -16.36
CA LEU A 176 11.96 6.07 -17.34
C LEU A 176 12.02 7.38 -18.14
N GLY A 177 12.58 8.42 -17.54
CA GLY A 177 12.61 9.75 -18.15
C GLY A 177 11.22 10.37 -18.23
N GLN A 178 11.18 11.62 -18.72
CA GLN A 178 9.96 12.43 -18.77
C GLN A 178 8.95 11.96 -19.84
N THR A 179 9.36 11.12 -20.78
CA THR A 179 8.48 10.61 -21.83
C THR A 179 7.65 9.41 -21.36
N LEU A 180 8.28 8.47 -20.63
CA LEU A 180 7.60 7.25 -20.20
C LEU A 180 6.90 7.40 -18.87
N LEU A 181 7.43 8.22 -17.97
CA LEU A 181 6.87 8.39 -16.63
C LEU A 181 5.38 8.80 -16.65
N PRO A 182 4.93 9.79 -17.42
CA PRO A 182 3.51 10.15 -17.48
C PRO A 182 2.61 9.05 -18.06
N GLN A 183 3.14 8.17 -18.89
CA GLN A 183 2.36 7.08 -19.51
C GLN A 183 1.95 6.00 -18.48
N LEU A 184 2.64 5.93 -17.36
CA LEU A 184 2.28 5.00 -16.28
C LEU A 184 0.89 5.33 -15.70
N ASP A 185 0.50 6.60 -15.64
CA ASP A 185 -0.82 7.01 -15.15
C ASP A 185 -1.96 6.52 -16.05
N ASN A 186 -1.68 6.27 -17.33
CA ASN A 186 -2.65 5.66 -18.24
C ASN A 186 -2.93 4.18 -17.89
N LEU A 187 -1.99 3.52 -17.22
CA LEU A 187 -2.14 2.14 -16.79
C LEU A 187 -2.84 2.03 -15.43
N SER A 188 -2.42 2.84 -14.49
CA SER A 188 -3.01 2.93 -13.15
C SER A 188 -2.53 4.22 -12.50
N SER A 189 -3.40 4.93 -11.80
CA SER A 189 -2.99 6.13 -11.06
C SER A 189 -1.83 5.79 -10.13
N ARG A 190 -0.71 6.51 -10.25
CA ARG A 190 0.43 6.37 -9.35
C ARG A 190 0.28 7.16 -8.05
N PHE A 191 -0.75 7.98 -7.98
CA PHE A 191 -1.09 8.73 -6.78
C PHE A 191 -1.96 7.87 -5.86
N ASP A 192 -1.31 6.96 -5.14
CA ASP A 192 -1.95 6.06 -4.17
C ASP A 192 -2.42 6.82 -2.93
N ALA A 193 -3.38 7.72 -3.14
CA ALA A 193 -4.01 8.42 -2.04
C ALA A 193 -5.30 7.72 -1.58
N PRO A 194 -5.58 7.65 -0.29
CA PRO A 194 -6.86 7.19 0.22
C PRO A 194 -8.03 8.06 -0.31
N PRO A 195 -9.26 7.49 -0.38
CA PRO A 195 -9.63 6.12 -0.04
C PRO A 195 -9.46 5.12 -1.18
N GLY A 196 -9.16 5.54 -2.37
CA GLY A 196 -9.15 4.70 -3.56
C GLY A 196 -7.78 4.23 -4.00
N GLY A 197 -6.77 5.06 -3.86
CA GLY A 197 -5.44 4.86 -4.44
C GLY A 197 -4.61 3.75 -3.80
N GLN A 198 -4.94 3.31 -2.59
CA GLN A 198 -4.21 2.23 -1.91
C GLN A 198 -4.33 0.85 -2.59
N TYR A 199 -5.07 0.77 -3.67
CA TYR A 199 -5.21 -0.42 -4.50
C TYR A 199 -4.27 -0.46 -5.70
N SER A 200 -3.66 0.65 -6.10
CA SER A 200 -2.80 0.70 -7.29
C SER A 200 -1.51 -0.08 -7.13
N GLY A 201 -1.03 -0.21 -5.91
CA GLY A 201 0.15 -1.00 -5.59
C GLY A 201 1.49 -0.33 -5.88
N TRP A 202 1.53 0.94 -6.27
CA TRP A 202 2.79 1.65 -6.58
C TRP A 202 3.78 1.66 -5.41
N TYR A 203 3.31 1.75 -4.15
CA TYR A 203 4.16 1.63 -2.98
C TYR A 203 4.89 0.27 -2.87
N GLN A 204 4.40 -0.76 -3.55
CA GLN A 204 5.06 -2.07 -3.58
C GLN A 204 6.26 -2.06 -4.53
N TYR A 205 6.22 -1.28 -5.61
CA TYR A 205 7.39 -1.05 -6.45
C TYR A 205 8.48 -0.35 -5.66
N PHE A 206 8.12 0.71 -4.93
CA PHE A 206 9.04 1.37 -4.00
C PHE A 206 9.62 0.39 -2.96
N ASP A 207 8.77 -0.37 -2.26
CA ASP A 207 9.21 -1.35 -1.26
C ASP A 207 10.25 -2.31 -1.83
N ARG A 208 10.00 -2.80 -3.01
CA ARG A 208 10.84 -3.78 -3.68
C ARG A 208 12.15 -3.20 -4.19
N ASP A 209 12.09 -2.05 -4.86
CA ASP A 209 13.26 -1.39 -5.42
C ASP A 209 14.23 -0.99 -4.32
N ILE A 210 13.72 -0.36 -3.26
CA ILE A 210 14.53 0.07 -2.13
C ILE A 210 15.10 -1.11 -1.34
N ARG A 211 14.36 -2.21 -1.16
CA ARG A 211 14.94 -3.42 -0.54
C ARG A 211 16.07 -3.99 -1.37
N GLY A 212 15.92 -4.04 -2.69
CA GLY A 212 16.98 -4.45 -3.60
C GLY A 212 18.23 -3.58 -3.45
N LEU A 213 18.04 -2.27 -3.39
CA LEU A 213 19.12 -1.30 -3.25
C LEU A 213 19.84 -1.40 -1.89
N LEU A 214 19.10 -1.53 -0.79
CA LEU A 214 19.64 -1.63 0.57
C LEU A 214 20.37 -2.96 0.85
N HIS A 215 19.99 -4.05 0.20
CA HIS A 215 20.65 -5.35 0.38
C HIS A 215 21.94 -5.50 -0.45
N GLY A 216 22.14 -4.65 -1.44
CA GLY A 216 23.32 -4.67 -2.31
C GLY A 216 23.43 -5.89 -3.22
N LYS A 217 24.19 -5.75 -4.29
CA LYS A 217 24.49 -6.86 -5.20
C LYS A 217 25.34 -7.90 -4.44
N GLY A 218 24.84 -9.12 -4.32
CA GLY A 218 25.62 -10.26 -3.82
C GLY A 218 25.32 -10.75 -2.41
N LYS A 219 24.47 -10.08 -1.61
CA LYS A 219 24.05 -10.61 -0.31
C LYS A 219 22.72 -11.34 -0.45
N LYS A 220 22.77 -12.68 -0.39
CA LYS A 220 21.63 -13.64 -0.40
C LYS A 220 20.50 -13.18 -1.30
N LYS A 221 20.46 -13.68 -2.51
CA LYS A 221 19.35 -13.52 -3.45
C LYS A 221 18.03 -13.76 -2.72
N GLY A 222 17.32 -12.68 -2.41
CA GLY A 222 15.97 -12.80 -1.92
C GLY A 222 15.09 -13.28 -3.05
N ARG A 223 14.16 -14.18 -2.82
CA ARG A 223 13.30 -14.80 -3.85
C ARG A 223 12.57 -13.81 -4.77
N LEU A 224 12.52 -12.53 -4.41
CA LEU A 224 11.90 -11.46 -5.19
C LEU A 224 12.92 -10.61 -5.97
N ALA A 225 14.17 -10.53 -5.53
CA ALA A 225 15.21 -9.73 -6.21
C ALA A 225 15.67 -10.33 -7.54
N ASP A 226 15.48 -11.66 -7.74
CA ASP A 226 15.97 -12.35 -8.92
C ASP A 226 15.13 -12.13 -10.18
N GLN A 227 13.89 -11.64 -10.04
CA GLN A 227 12.98 -11.47 -11.18
C GLN A 227 13.10 -10.12 -11.88
N PHE A 228 13.83 -9.17 -11.30
CA PHE A 228 13.92 -7.80 -11.80
C PHE A 228 15.36 -7.30 -11.74
N ASN A 229 15.97 -7.28 -12.91
CA ASN A 229 17.35 -6.86 -13.08
C ASN A 229 17.57 -5.35 -13.01
N LEU A 230 16.49 -4.56 -12.85
CA LEU A 230 16.56 -3.10 -12.83
C LEU A 230 16.23 -2.56 -11.44
N THR A 231 17.08 -1.70 -10.94
CA THR A 231 16.85 -0.82 -9.81
C THR A 231 16.57 0.57 -10.38
N TYR A 232 15.46 1.18 -10.02
CA TYR A 232 15.03 2.47 -10.55
C TYR A 232 15.65 3.61 -9.78
N CYS A 233 15.43 3.66 -8.47
CA CYS A 233 15.90 4.74 -7.61
C CYS A 233 17.41 4.95 -7.74
N GLY A 234 17.81 6.19 -8.03
CA GLY A 234 19.20 6.56 -8.21
C GLY A 234 19.94 5.74 -9.28
N LYS A 235 19.23 5.14 -10.23
CA LYS A 235 19.80 4.21 -11.23
C LYS A 235 20.58 3.06 -10.59
N GLY A 236 20.23 2.67 -9.36
CA GLY A 236 20.92 1.65 -8.58
C GLY A 236 22.06 2.16 -7.71
N HIS A 237 22.24 3.47 -7.60
CA HIS A 237 23.20 4.10 -6.69
C HIS A 237 22.52 4.60 -5.42
N LEU A 238 22.87 4.02 -4.28
CA LEU A 238 22.21 4.30 -3.00
C LEU A 238 22.30 5.79 -2.60
N SER A 239 23.44 6.43 -2.80
CA SER A 239 23.63 7.85 -2.48
C SER A 239 22.73 8.75 -3.32
N LEU A 240 22.63 8.47 -4.62
CA LEU A 240 21.78 9.22 -5.53
C LEU A 240 20.29 9.02 -5.19
N CYS A 241 19.88 7.77 -4.95
CA CYS A 241 18.52 7.47 -4.51
C CYS A 241 18.13 8.25 -3.24
N ARG A 242 19.02 8.28 -2.24
CA ARG A 242 18.79 9.05 -1.01
C ARG A 242 18.58 10.54 -1.27
N SER A 243 19.40 11.11 -2.15
CA SER A 243 19.25 12.51 -2.56
C SER A 243 17.93 12.76 -3.29
N GLU A 244 17.55 11.89 -4.23
CA GLU A 244 16.30 11.99 -4.97
C GLU A 244 15.08 11.93 -4.04
N ILE A 245 15.10 11.02 -3.07
CA ILE A 245 13.99 10.88 -2.10
C ILE A 245 13.93 12.08 -1.14
N TRP A 246 15.07 12.59 -0.67
CA TRP A 246 15.10 13.80 0.13
C TRP A 246 14.56 15.02 -0.64
N ASN A 247 14.91 15.14 -1.92
CA ASN A 247 14.40 16.21 -2.78
C ASN A 247 12.87 16.10 -2.97
N ALA A 248 12.34 14.88 -3.08
CA ALA A 248 10.90 14.64 -3.15
C ALA A 248 10.17 15.12 -1.87
N ILE A 249 10.72 14.79 -0.70
CA ILE A 249 10.17 15.23 0.59
C ILE A 249 10.24 16.76 0.69
N GLN A 250 11.38 17.37 0.31
CA GLN A 250 11.53 18.82 0.32
C GLN A 250 10.54 19.53 -0.61
N ALA A 251 10.35 19.01 -1.82
CA ALA A 251 9.40 19.58 -2.77
C ALA A 251 7.97 19.56 -2.21
N ALA A 252 7.57 18.46 -1.61
CA ALA A 252 6.28 18.35 -0.93
C ALA A 252 6.15 19.33 0.24
N GLY A 253 7.22 19.55 0.99
CA GLY A 253 7.24 20.52 2.08
C GLY A 253 7.04 21.95 1.60
N ASN A 254 7.70 22.33 0.52
CA ASN A 254 7.52 23.65 -0.08
C ASN A 254 6.08 23.83 -0.58
N GLN A 255 5.49 22.80 -1.19
CA GLN A 255 4.10 22.81 -1.62
C GLN A 255 3.14 23.02 -0.45
N LEU A 256 3.27 22.21 0.62
CA LEU A 256 2.40 22.31 1.80
C LEU A 256 2.59 23.64 2.54
N ALA A 257 3.82 24.14 2.65
CA ALA A 257 4.06 25.45 3.26
C ALA A 257 3.35 26.58 2.51
N ASN A 258 3.29 26.53 1.18
CA ASN A 258 2.55 27.49 0.37
C ASN A 258 1.03 27.35 0.53
N GLN A 259 0.53 26.14 0.77
CA GLN A 259 -0.92 25.88 0.87
C GLN A 259 -1.46 26.05 2.29
N GLN A 260 -0.70 25.67 3.29
CA GLN A 260 -1.18 25.57 4.68
C GLN A 260 -0.34 26.38 5.70
N GLY A 261 0.64 27.14 5.20
CA GLY A 261 1.53 27.93 6.05
C GLY A 261 2.81 27.20 6.48
N PRO A 262 3.75 27.90 7.14
CA PRO A 262 5.13 27.43 7.32
C PRO A 262 5.30 26.35 8.41
N ASP A 263 4.30 26.13 9.27
CA ASP A 263 4.40 25.15 10.36
C ASP A 263 3.92 23.77 9.96
N PRO A 264 4.83 22.78 9.72
CA PRO A 264 4.42 21.44 9.33
C PRO A 264 3.63 20.68 10.40
N SER A 265 3.69 21.09 11.66
CA SER A 265 2.89 20.45 12.71
C SER A 265 1.40 20.82 12.63
N ALA A 266 1.07 21.91 11.95
CA ALA A 266 -0.29 22.36 11.72
C ALA A 266 -0.92 21.81 10.42
N TRP A 267 -0.17 21.16 9.54
CA TRP A 267 -0.71 20.65 8.29
C TRP A 267 -1.67 19.49 8.50
N ARG A 268 -2.80 19.53 7.80
CA ARG A 268 -3.85 18.51 7.91
C ARG A 268 -4.35 18.09 6.53
N ALA A 269 -4.70 16.81 6.42
CA ALA A 269 -5.47 16.29 5.29
C ALA A 269 -6.96 16.32 5.60
N SER A 270 -7.80 16.48 4.59
CA SER A 270 -9.25 16.38 4.76
C SER A 270 -9.66 14.96 5.14
N ALA A 271 -10.58 14.81 6.06
CA ALA A 271 -11.17 13.55 6.47
C ALA A 271 -12.40 13.15 5.63
N THR A 272 -12.94 14.05 4.81
CA THR A 272 -14.22 13.86 4.10
C THR A 272 -14.21 12.61 3.20
N ALA A 273 -13.08 12.32 2.55
CA ALA A 273 -12.95 11.15 1.68
C ALA A 273 -12.82 9.82 2.45
N GLU A 274 -12.62 9.87 3.76
CA GLU A 274 -12.43 8.70 4.64
C GLU A 274 -13.73 8.26 5.32
N GLU A 275 -14.85 8.91 5.00
CA GLU A 275 -16.12 8.64 5.65
C GLU A 275 -17.09 7.90 4.72
N ILE A 276 -17.81 6.94 5.29
CA ILE A 276 -18.91 6.25 4.63
C ILE A 276 -20.19 6.69 5.31
N HIS A 277 -21.02 7.42 4.56
CA HIS A 277 -22.32 7.87 5.01
C HIS A 277 -23.40 6.86 4.59
N PHE A 278 -24.23 6.43 5.52
CA PHE A 278 -25.33 5.50 5.24
C PHE A 278 -26.59 6.25 4.88
N SER A 279 -27.13 5.99 3.68
CA SER A 279 -28.43 6.46 3.25
C SER A 279 -29.42 5.29 3.34
N PRO A 280 -30.64 5.45 3.87
CA PRO A 280 -31.31 6.70 4.31
C PRO A 280 -31.10 7.08 5.78
N LEU A 281 -30.16 6.45 6.49
CA LEU A 281 -29.89 6.73 7.90
C LEU A 281 -28.68 7.65 8.04
N PRO A 282 -28.81 8.95 7.78
CA PRO A 282 -27.66 9.89 7.72
C PRO A 282 -26.97 10.10 9.08
N LEU A 283 -27.55 9.58 10.17
CA LEU A 283 -26.96 9.61 11.51
C LEU A 283 -25.86 8.57 11.72
N LEU A 284 -25.74 7.60 10.80
CA LEU A 284 -24.72 6.56 10.88
C LEU A 284 -23.62 6.87 9.87
N THR A 285 -22.45 7.17 10.39
CA THR A 285 -21.23 7.36 9.62
C THR A 285 -20.18 6.37 10.10
N MET A 286 -19.48 5.72 9.17
CA MET A 286 -18.33 4.87 9.46
C MET A 286 -17.11 5.49 8.81
N ARG A 287 -15.98 5.47 9.52
CA ARG A 287 -14.71 6.00 9.06
C ARG A 287 -13.82 4.84 8.63
N TYR A 288 -13.59 4.74 7.33
CA TYR A 288 -12.71 3.74 6.76
C TYR A 288 -11.84 4.31 5.66
N THR A 289 -10.55 4.21 5.82
CA THR A 289 -9.55 4.51 4.80
C THR A 289 -9.47 3.39 3.77
N ASN A 290 -9.58 2.15 4.22
CA ASN A 290 -9.49 0.97 3.39
C ASN A 290 -10.85 0.27 3.31
N ARG A 291 -11.38 0.10 2.12
CA ARG A 291 -12.54 -0.76 1.93
C ARG A 291 -12.19 -2.23 2.30
N PRO A 292 -13.06 -3.02 2.85
CA PRO A 292 -14.49 -3.01 2.60
C PRO A 292 -15.25 -2.12 3.56
N SER A 293 -16.22 -1.42 2.99
CA SER A 293 -17.33 -0.85 3.70
C SER A 293 -18.35 -1.96 3.94
N GLY A 294 -18.94 -2.03 5.09
CA GLY A 294 -20.06 -2.91 5.32
C GLY A 294 -19.96 -3.71 6.61
N ILE A 295 -20.62 -4.84 6.63
CA ILE A 295 -20.81 -5.65 7.85
C ILE A 295 -19.48 -6.33 8.22
N GLN A 296 -19.04 -6.13 9.46
CA GLN A 296 -18.01 -6.93 10.08
C GLN A 296 -18.67 -8.05 10.89
N GLN A 297 -18.28 -9.29 10.61
CA GLN A 297 -18.78 -10.44 11.32
C GLN A 297 -17.64 -11.22 11.96
N VAL A 298 -17.76 -11.52 13.25
CA VAL A 298 -16.83 -12.40 13.98
C VAL A 298 -17.62 -13.57 14.56
N ILE A 299 -17.27 -14.77 14.14
CA ILE A 299 -17.92 -16.00 14.59
C ILE A 299 -16.91 -16.79 15.44
N SER A 300 -17.33 -17.20 16.64
CA SER A 300 -16.57 -18.10 17.52
C SER A 300 -17.19 -19.48 17.47
N PHE A 301 -16.37 -20.48 17.19
CA PHE A 301 -16.76 -21.89 17.27
C PHE A 301 -16.28 -22.46 18.61
N LYS A 302 -17.15 -23.23 19.28
CA LYS A 302 -16.82 -23.97 20.49
C LYS A 302 -16.42 -25.40 20.15
#